data_0d2ac078d345cd4a8c9ccc62e7e828ad
#
_entry.id   0d2ac078d345cd4a8c9ccc62e7e828ad
#
_cell.length_a   1.000
_cell.length_b   1.000
_cell.length_c   1.000
_cell.angle_alpha   90.00
_cell.angle_beta   90.00
_cell.angle_gamma   90.00
#
_symmetry.space_group_name_H-M   'P 1'
#
loop_
_entity.id
_entity.type
_entity.pdbx_description
1 polymer ?
#
loop_
_entity_poly.entity_id
_entity_poly.type
_entity_poly.pdbx_seq_one_letter_code
_entity_poly.pdbx_strand_id
1 'polypeptide(L)' 'MGMNSGPIWALALAIVLLTLLAYVAYIES' A
#
# COMPACT_ATOMS: atom_id res chain seq x y z
N MET A 1 -20.99 8.68 -8.45
CA MET A 1 -20.63 8.35 -8.32
C MET A 1 -19.90 8.09 -7.79
N GLY A 2 -19.54 7.72 -8.04
CA GLY A 2 -18.61 7.24 -7.89
C GLY A 2 -17.97 7.30 -6.73
N MET A 3 -18.03 7.60 -6.07
CA MET A 3 -17.45 7.82 -4.98
C MET A 3 -16.70 6.78 -4.43
N ASN A 4 -16.96 5.65 -4.79
CA ASN A 4 -16.35 4.63 -4.14
C ASN A 4 -15.04 4.28 -4.57
N SER A 5 -14.63 4.62 -5.69
CA SER A 5 -13.33 4.21 -6.15
C SER A 5 -12.24 4.86 -5.40
N GLY A 6 -12.47 5.94 -4.73
CA GLY A 6 -11.43 6.61 -3.98
C GLY A 6 -10.78 5.73 -2.94
N PRO A 7 -11.53 5.09 -2.06
CA PRO A 7 -10.90 4.28 -1.03
C PRO A 7 -10.19 3.05 -1.58
N ILE A 8 -10.60 2.57 -2.74
CA ILE A 8 -9.98 1.40 -3.29
C ILE A 8 -8.54 1.68 -3.70
N TRP A 9 -8.31 2.76 -4.39
CA TRP A 9 -6.95 3.06 -4.82
C TRP A 9 -6.09 3.46 -3.63
N ALA A 10 -6.68 4.06 -2.61
CA ALA A 10 -5.93 4.40 -1.42
C ALA A 10 -5.49 3.14 -0.68
N LEU A 11 -6.36 2.15 -0.63
CA LEU A 11 -6.00 0.89 -0.02
C LEU A 11 -4.89 0.20 -0.80
N ALA A 12 -4.94 0.26 -2.11
CA ALA A 12 -3.89 -0.35 -2.92
C ALA A 12 -2.55 0.32 -2.66
N LEU A 13 -2.54 1.64 -2.56
CA LEU A 13 -1.31 2.34 -2.28
C LEU A 13 -0.78 1.98 -0.89
N ALA A 14 -1.66 1.86 0.08
CA ALA A 14 -1.24 1.52 1.43
C ALA A 14 -0.60 0.13 1.46
N ILE A 15 -1.18 -0.81 0.73
CA ILE A 15 -0.64 -2.14 0.68
C ILE A 15 0.74 -2.14 0.03
N VAL A 16 0.90 -1.39 -1.05
CA VAL A 16 2.17 -1.32 -1.74
C VAL A 16 3.23 -0.72 -0.82
N LEU A 17 2.89 0.34 -0.10
CA LEU A 17 3.84 0.97 0.80
C LEU A 17 4.25 0.02 1.91
N LEU A 18 3.30 -0.68 2.50
CA LEU A 18 3.60 -1.60 3.57
C LEU A 18 4.48 -2.73 3.07
N THR A 19 4.20 -3.24 1.89
CA THR A 19 5.00 -4.30 1.31
C THR A 19 6.43 -3.84 1.07
N LEU A 20 6.58 -2.63 0.58
CA LEU A 20 7.89 -2.10 0.29
C LEU A 20 8.68 -1.92 1.59
N LEU A 21 8.05 -1.40 2.64
CA LEU A 21 8.72 -1.21 3.90
C LEU A 21 9.14 -2.56 4.49
N ALA A 22 8.28 -3.55 4.39
CA ALA A 22 8.61 -4.86 4.91
C ALA A 22 9.79 -5.47 4.15
N TYR A 23 9.81 -5.25 2.84
CA TYR A 23 10.89 -5.78 2.02
C TYR A 23 12.23 -5.16 2.42
N VAL A 24 12.25 -3.85 2.59
CA VAL A 24 13.48 -3.15 2.98
C VAL A 24 13.92 -3.61 4.36
N ALA A 25 13.00 -3.75 5.27
CA ALA A 25 13.33 -4.20 6.61
C ALA A 25 13.92 -5.61 6.58
N TYR A 26 13.39 -6.45 5.71
CA TYR A 26 13.89 -7.80 5.57
C TYR A 26 15.34 -7.79 5.06
N ILE A 27 15.63 -6.94 4.09
CA ILE A 27 16.97 -6.86 3.54
C ILE A 27 17.93 -6.34 4.59
N GLU A 28 17.51 -5.36 5.37
CA GLU A 28 18.41 -4.77 6.32
C GLU A 28 18.60 -5.62 7.57
N SER A 29 17.67 -6.49 7.84
CA SER A 29 17.83 -7.28 9.04
C SER A 29 18.71 -8.48 8.73
#